data_fa41b6b5b1eede40da7521a89a5cb850
#
_entry.id   fa41b6b5b1eede40da7521a89a5cb850
#
_cell.length_a   1.000
_cell.length_b   1.000
_cell.length_c   1.000
_cell.angle_alpha   90.00
_cell.angle_beta   90.00
_cell.angle_gamma   90.00
#
_symmetry.space_group_name_H-M   'P 1'
#
loop_
_entity.id
_entity.type
_entity.pdbx_description
1 polymer ?
#
loop_
_entity_poly.entity_id
_entity_poly.type
_entity_poly.pdbx_seq_one_letter_code
_entity_poly.pdbx_strand_id
1 'polypeptide(L)'
;MQTIIIVLDSTKMSNPDLDICYSLPDRIEALTDGRVRDNGYDYLSGTEIGIWLETEDAEANVEDILELMKFETILDNDLSKVADVYISTEESSDIENSKKISPIK
;
A
#
# COMPACT_ATOMS: atom_id res chain seq x y z
N MET A 1 1.65 -11.10 12.93
CA MET A 1 2.05 -9.92 12.11
C MET A 1 0.93 -8.90 12.06
N GLN A 2 1.28 -7.65 11.94
CA GLN A 2 0.33 -6.57 11.74
C GLN A 2 0.12 -6.31 10.25
N THR A 3 -0.84 -5.49 9.90
CA THR A 3 -1.27 -5.30 8.52
C THR A 3 -1.12 -3.84 8.07
N ILE A 4 -0.65 -3.65 6.84
CA ILE A 4 -0.71 -2.39 6.12
C ILE A 4 -1.47 -2.67 4.82
N ILE A 5 -2.44 -1.83 4.49
CA ILE A 5 -3.22 -1.98 3.26
C ILE A 5 -3.06 -0.71 2.43
N ILE A 6 -2.70 -0.87 1.16
CA ILE A 6 -2.65 0.22 0.21
C ILE A 6 -3.78 0.03 -0.78
N VAL A 7 -4.69 1.00 -0.85
CA VAL A 7 -5.83 0.96 -1.76
C VAL A 7 -5.56 1.90 -2.93
N LEU A 8 -5.56 1.35 -4.14
CA LEU A 8 -5.30 2.10 -5.37
C LEU A 8 -6.60 2.24 -6.16
N ASP A 9 -6.89 3.46 -6.61
CA ASP A 9 -8.01 3.73 -7.51
C ASP A 9 -7.47 3.87 -8.93
N SER A 10 -7.78 2.90 -9.79
CA SER A 10 -7.26 2.86 -11.16
C SER A 10 -7.71 4.06 -12.00
N THR A 11 -8.85 4.66 -11.66
CA THR A 11 -9.36 5.84 -12.41
C THR A 11 -8.50 7.09 -12.18
N LYS A 12 -7.72 7.11 -11.10
CA LYS A 12 -6.84 8.23 -10.77
C LYS A 12 -5.40 7.99 -11.19
N MET A 13 -5.06 6.79 -11.63
CA MET A 13 -3.70 6.42 -11.99
C MET A 13 -3.38 6.89 -13.41
N SER A 14 -2.17 7.46 -13.58
CA SER A 14 -1.67 7.83 -14.90
C SER A 14 -1.41 6.59 -15.76
N ASN A 15 -1.00 5.50 -15.13
CA ASN A 15 -0.75 4.21 -15.77
C ASN A 15 -1.38 3.10 -14.92
N PRO A 16 -2.63 2.70 -15.21
CA PRO A 16 -3.31 1.68 -14.41
C PRO A 16 -2.86 0.26 -14.77
N ASP A 17 -1.56 0.02 -14.73
CA ASP A 17 -0.95 -1.28 -15.01
C ASP A 17 -1.07 -2.19 -13.78
N LEU A 18 -1.65 -3.36 -13.95
CA LEU A 18 -1.85 -4.33 -12.86
C LEU A 18 -0.53 -4.89 -12.32
N ASP A 19 0.57 -4.75 -13.03
CA ASP A 19 1.88 -5.14 -12.52
C ASP A 19 2.26 -4.39 -11.24
N ILE A 20 1.57 -3.29 -10.95
CA ILE A 20 1.78 -2.54 -9.71
C ILE A 20 1.51 -3.40 -8.47
N CYS A 21 0.63 -4.41 -8.59
CA CYS A 21 0.36 -5.35 -7.50
C CYS A 21 1.59 -6.17 -7.11
N TYR A 22 2.59 -6.23 -7.96
CA TYR A 22 3.87 -6.91 -7.72
C TYR A 22 5.00 -5.91 -7.52
N SER A 23 5.06 -4.89 -8.38
CA SER A 23 6.15 -3.90 -8.37
C SER A 23 6.17 -3.08 -7.09
N LEU A 24 5.00 -2.68 -6.59
CA LEU A 24 4.92 -1.87 -5.39
C LEU A 24 5.33 -2.66 -4.13
N PRO A 25 4.79 -3.86 -3.87
CA PRO A 25 5.26 -4.65 -2.73
C PRO A 25 6.75 -4.98 -2.80
N ASP A 26 7.27 -5.31 -4.00
CA ASP A 26 8.69 -5.59 -4.18
C ASP A 26 9.54 -4.39 -3.81
N ARG A 27 9.14 -3.20 -4.23
CA ARG A 27 9.88 -1.97 -3.92
C ARG A 27 9.84 -1.66 -2.42
N ILE A 28 8.69 -1.88 -1.80
CA ILE A 28 8.54 -1.67 -0.35
C ILE A 28 9.40 -2.66 0.43
N GLU A 29 9.41 -3.92 0.02
CA GLU A 29 10.25 -4.92 0.68
C GLU A 29 11.72 -4.55 0.58
N ALA A 30 12.17 -4.12 -0.58
CA ALA A 30 13.55 -3.67 -0.79
C ALA A 30 13.88 -2.43 0.05
N LEU A 31 12.99 -1.44 0.06
CA LEU A 31 13.19 -0.20 0.81
C LEU A 31 13.26 -0.45 2.32
N THR A 32 12.45 -1.35 2.81
CA THR A 32 12.35 -1.64 4.25
C THR A 32 13.26 -2.79 4.70
N ASP A 33 14.07 -3.31 3.78
CA ASP A 33 15.00 -4.41 4.05
C ASP A 33 14.29 -5.63 4.66
N GLY A 34 13.12 -5.96 4.08
CA GLY A 34 12.31 -7.10 4.49
C GLY A 34 11.45 -6.90 5.73
N ARG A 35 11.44 -5.71 6.33
CA ARG A 35 10.57 -5.43 7.49
C ARG A 35 9.10 -5.40 7.12
N VAL A 36 8.78 -5.03 5.89
CA VAL A 36 7.43 -5.06 5.35
C VAL A 36 7.46 -5.98 4.14
N ARG A 37 6.51 -6.93 4.09
CA ARG A 37 6.46 -7.94 3.03
C ARG A 37 5.08 -8.03 2.40
N ASP A 38 5.06 -8.50 1.15
CA ASP A 38 3.84 -8.74 0.40
C ASP A 38 2.97 -9.81 1.08
N ASN A 39 1.68 -9.53 1.19
CA ASN A 39 0.69 -10.47 1.71
C ASN A 39 -0.53 -10.55 0.78
N GLY A 40 -0.32 -10.34 -0.51
CA GLY A 40 -1.35 -10.51 -1.52
C GLY A 40 -2.10 -9.23 -1.89
N TYR A 41 -2.99 -9.37 -2.84
CA TYR A 41 -3.85 -8.26 -3.27
C TYR A 41 -5.24 -8.79 -3.60
N ASP A 42 -6.23 -7.90 -3.64
CA ASP A 42 -7.60 -8.24 -3.99
C ASP A 42 -8.30 -7.06 -4.65
N TYR A 43 -9.26 -7.36 -5.49
CA TYR A 43 -10.12 -6.34 -6.08
C TYR A 43 -11.21 -5.96 -5.07
N LEU A 44 -11.31 -4.67 -4.78
CA LEU A 44 -12.31 -4.15 -3.84
C LEU A 44 -13.57 -3.70 -4.56
N SER A 45 -13.40 -3.25 -5.80
CA SER A 45 -14.50 -2.82 -6.66
C SER A 45 -14.03 -2.89 -8.11
N GLY A 46 -14.85 -2.39 -9.05
CA GLY A 46 -14.44 -2.31 -10.46
C GLY A 46 -13.27 -1.38 -10.72
N THR A 47 -12.96 -0.45 -9.80
CA THR A 47 -11.90 0.56 -9.97
C THR A 47 -10.83 0.51 -8.89
N GLU A 48 -11.08 -0.18 -7.78
CA GLU A 48 -10.16 -0.17 -6.64
C GLU A 48 -9.53 -1.53 -6.40
N ILE A 49 -8.23 -1.50 -6.08
CA ILE A 49 -7.45 -2.69 -5.75
C ILE A 49 -6.79 -2.44 -4.40
N GLY A 50 -6.90 -3.42 -3.51
CA GLY A 50 -6.20 -3.42 -2.24
C GLY A 50 -4.96 -4.27 -2.30
N ILE A 51 -3.83 -3.74 -1.82
CA ILE A 51 -2.58 -4.47 -1.67
C ILE A 51 -2.34 -4.64 -0.18
N TRP A 52 -2.29 -5.88 0.27
CA TRP A 52 -2.05 -6.24 1.67
C TRP A 52 -0.57 -6.46 1.90
N LEU A 53 -0.05 -5.88 2.98
CA LEU A 53 1.34 -6.04 3.40
C LEU A 53 1.34 -6.50 4.85
N GLU A 54 2.36 -7.27 5.23
CA GLU A 54 2.54 -7.71 6.60
C GLU A 54 3.83 -7.16 7.18
N THR A 55 3.81 -6.86 8.47
CA THR A 55 4.95 -6.33 9.20
C THR A 55 4.78 -6.57 10.70
N GLU A 56 5.87 -6.53 11.45
CA GLU A 56 5.81 -6.67 12.92
C GLU A 56 5.24 -5.43 13.59
N ASP A 57 5.46 -4.25 13.02
CA ASP A 57 5.00 -2.98 13.59
C ASP A 57 4.52 -2.06 12.46
N ALA A 58 3.21 -2.08 12.22
CA ALA A 58 2.60 -1.32 11.13
C ALA A 58 2.76 0.19 11.33
N GLU A 59 2.57 0.67 12.55
CA GLU A 59 2.65 2.10 12.83
C GLU A 59 4.06 2.64 12.62
N ALA A 60 5.08 1.89 13.03
CA ALA A 60 6.47 2.30 12.84
C ALA A 60 6.89 2.22 11.37
N ASN A 61 6.50 1.16 10.68
CA ASN A 61 7.00 0.89 9.32
C ASN A 61 6.19 1.57 8.22
N VAL A 62 4.96 1.99 8.48
CA VAL A 62 4.15 2.68 7.48
C VAL A 62 4.75 4.03 7.06
N GLU A 63 5.52 4.66 7.93
CA GLU A 63 6.14 5.94 7.60
C GLU A 63 7.10 5.84 6.42
N ASP A 64 7.83 4.73 6.30
CA ASP A 64 8.71 4.50 5.17
C ASP A 64 7.90 4.38 3.86
N ILE A 65 6.72 3.77 3.94
CA ILE A 65 5.83 3.65 2.79
C ILE A 65 5.26 5.00 2.39
N LEU A 66 4.84 5.80 3.37
CA LEU A 66 4.31 7.14 3.11
C LEU A 66 5.37 8.02 2.46
N GLU A 67 6.61 7.92 2.91
CA GLU A 67 7.72 8.65 2.33
C GLU A 67 8.03 8.19 0.90
N LEU A 68 8.02 6.89 0.65
CA LEU A 68 8.17 6.33 -0.68
C LEU A 68 7.11 6.90 -1.63
N MET A 69 5.85 6.90 -1.21
CA MET A 69 4.74 7.39 -2.02
C MET A 69 4.85 8.88 -2.32
N LYS A 70 5.49 9.64 -1.44
CA LYS A 70 5.67 11.08 -1.59
C LYS A 70 6.81 11.41 -2.54
N PHE A 71 7.87 10.62 -2.57
CA PHE A 71 9.10 10.96 -3.28
C PHE A 71 9.40 10.09 -4.50
N GLU A 72 8.70 8.97 -4.69
CA GLU A 72 8.92 8.09 -5.83
C GLU A 72 7.64 7.89 -6.64
N THR A 73 7.82 7.58 -7.91
CA THR A 73 6.73 7.09 -8.76
C THR A 73 6.92 5.59 -8.98
N ILE A 74 5.82 4.86 -9.05
CA ILE A 74 5.83 3.42 -9.33
C ILE A 74 5.05 3.22 -10.63
N LEU A 75 5.72 2.67 -11.65
CA LEU A 75 5.12 2.48 -12.98
C LEU A 75 4.44 3.77 -13.47
N ASP A 76 5.15 4.89 -13.33
CA ASP A 76 4.70 6.24 -13.73
C ASP A 76 3.52 6.79 -12.93
N ASN A 77 3.22 6.21 -11.77
CA ASN A 77 2.13 6.69 -10.91
C ASN A 77 2.67 7.41 -9.68
N ASP A 78 2.11 8.59 -9.41
CA ASP A 78 2.34 9.30 -8.16
C ASP A 78 1.33 8.80 -7.13
N LEU A 79 1.77 7.88 -6.28
CA LEU A 79 0.88 7.19 -5.34
C LEU A 79 0.33 8.11 -4.26
N SER A 80 1.01 9.23 -3.99
CA SER A 80 0.49 10.19 -3.01
C SER A 80 -0.85 10.79 -3.42
N LYS A 81 -1.17 10.72 -4.71
CA LYS A 81 -2.41 11.29 -5.28
C LYS A 81 -3.48 10.24 -5.53
N VAL A 82 -3.13 8.96 -5.60
CA VAL A 82 -4.04 7.92 -6.08
C VAL A 82 -4.27 6.81 -5.07
N ALA A 83 -3.56 6.81 -3.96
CA ALA A 83 -3.60 5.73 -2.99
C ALA A 83 -4.06 6.19 -1.61
N ASP A 84 -4.82 5.32 -0.94
CA ASP A 84 -5.13 5.45 0.48
C ASP A 84 -4.38 4.35 1.23
N VAL A 85 -3.94 4.65 2.45
CA VAL A 85 -3.19 3.70 3.27
C VAL A 85 -3.90 3.47 4.59
N TYR A 86 -4.01 2.21 4.97
CA TYR A 86 -4.65 1.77 6.21
C TYR A 86 -3.67 0.90 6.99
N ILE A 87 -3.75 0.95 8.31
CA ILE A 87 -2.96 0.07 9.18
C ILE A 87 -3.86 -0.63 10.20
N SER A 88 -3.43 -1.81 10.62
CA SER A 88 -4.08 -2.56 11.70
C SER A 88 -3.04 -3.31 12.50
N THR A 89 -3.27 -3.46 13.80
CA THR A 89 -2.44 -4.28 14.67
C THR A 89 -2.79 -5.76 14.53
N GLU A 90 -3.83 -6.10 13.80
CA GLU A 90 -4.27 -7.47 13.59
C GLU A 90 -3.68 -8.05 12.31
N GLU A 91 -3.58 -9.37 12.26
CA GLU A 91 -3.10 -10.09 11.10
C GLU A 91 -4.18 -10.16 10.03
N SER A 92 -3.81 -9.86 8.78
CA SER A 92 -4.71 -9.94 7.62
C SER A 92 -6.05 -9.22 7.81
N SER A 93 -6.01 -8.09 8.50
CA SER A 93 -7.19 -7.28 8.75
C SER A 93 -7.80 -6.76 7.45
N ASP A 94 -9.11 -6.59 7.42
CA ASP A 94 -9.77 -5.94 6.29
C ASP A 94 -9.79 -4.41 6.50
N ILE A 95 -10.22 -3.70 5.45
CA ILE A 95 -10.22 -2.22 5.47
C ILE A 95 -11.15 -1.67 6.54
N GLU A 96 -12.29 -2.31 6.76
CA GLU A 96 -13.27 -1.85 7.74
C GLU A 96 -12.74 -1.89 9.16
N ASN A 97 -11.83 -2.82 9.44
CA ASN A 97 -11.22 -3.00 10.76
C ASN A 97 -9.84 -2.35 10.87
N SER A 98 -9.48 -1.53 9.88
CA SER A 98 -8.17 -0.87 9.81
C SER A 98 -8.33 0.63 9.94
N LYS A 99 -7.26 1.29 10.43
CA LYS A 99 -7.23 2.74 10.60
C LYS A 99 -6.66 3.39 9.36
N LYS A 100 -7.41 4.31 8.76
CA LYS A 100 -6.93 5.11 7.63
C LYS A 100 -5.98 6.19 8.12
N ILE A 101 -4.78 6.24 7.53
CA ILE A 101 -3.75 7.23 7.87
C ILE A 101 -3.38 8.13 6.71
N SER A 102 -3.96 7.90 5.55
CA SER A 102 -3.75 8.62 4.31
C SER A 102 -5.11 9.12 3.84
N PRO A 103 -5.22 10.11 2.93
CA PRO A 103 -4.22 10.51 1.94
C PRO A 103 -3.13 11.40 2.52
N ILE A 104 -1.97 11.31 1.88
CA ILE A 104 -0.83 12.14 2.19
C ILE A 104 -1.04 13.49 1.53
N LYS A 105 -0.86 14.53 2.29
CA LYS A 105 -1.01 15.89 1.78
C LYS A 105 0.35 16.53 1.56
#